data_4cb7dbe839856bed360b96906422b376
#
_entry.id   4cb7dbe839856bed360b96906422b376
#
_cell.length_a   1.000
_cell.length_b   1.000
_cell.length_c   1.000
_cell.angle_alpha   90.00
_cell.angle_beta   90.00
_cell.angle_gamma   90.00
#
_symmetry.space_group_name_H-M   'P 1'
#
loop_
_entity.id
_entity.type
_entity.pdbx_description
1 polymer ?
#
loop_
_entity_poly.entity_id
_entity_poly.type
_entity_poly.pdbx_seq_one_letter_code
_entity_poly.pdbx_strand_id
1 'polypeptide(L)'
;GLETPDEGQVIQASNLMIHYLPQNPEFSEEDTVLQSVQNMVHHHANENELIAAKAMLTRLGITDFEQKTRELSGGQRKRLALVSVLITPCDVLILDEPTNHLDSEMADWLENKLQAFRGALVMVTHDRYFLDSVTNKIIELDKGKIYSYDEKYSGFLQRKAEREESVRASERKRQSILRKEIEWISRGAR
;
A
#
# COMPACT_ATOMS: atom_id res chain seq x y z
N GLY A 1 5.15 5.68 14.04
CA GLY A 1 5.39 4.32 13.58
C GLY A 1 6.01 3.45 14.66
N LEU A 2 6.11 2.16 14.41
CA LEU A 2 6.73 1.20 15.34
C LEU A 2 8.26 1.29 15.34
N GLU A 3 8.83 1.87 14.29
CA GLU A 3 10.27 2.03 14.12
C GLU A 3 10.62 3.52 13.98
N THR A 4 11.80 3.89 14.49
CA THR A 4 12.38 5.21 14.30
C THR A 4 13.37 5.18 13.16
N PRO A 5 13.45 6.22 12.30
CA PRO A 5 14.46 6.28 11.25
C PRO A 5 15.87 6.35 11.87
N ASP A 6 16.85 5.69 11.24
CA ASP A 6 18.27 5.77 11.65
C ASP A 6 18.80 7.18 11.48
N GLU A 7 18.37 7.88 10.44
CA GLU A 7 18.70 9.28 10.16
C GLU A 7 17.48 10.06 9.68
N GLY A 8 17.44 11.35 9.95
CA GLY A 8 16.35 12.23 9.53
C GLY A 8 15.20 12.30 10.53
N GLN A 9 14.09 12.86 10.10
CA GLN A 9 12.89 13.08 10.94
C GLN A 9 11.63 12.78 10.15
N VAL A 10 10.64 12.18 10.82
CA VAL A 10 9.28 12.08 10.31
C VAL A 10 8.51 13.31 10.79
N ILE A 11 8.11 14.17 9.87
CA ILE A 11 7.33 15.37 10.16
C ILE A 11 5.88 15.10 9.75
N GLN A 12 4.98 15.21 10.72
CA GLN A 12 3.55 15.06 10.52
C GLN A 12 2.84 16.38 10.82
N ALA A 13 1.90 16.78 9.98
CA ALA A 13 1.05 17.92 10.25
C ALA A 13 0.16 17.64 11.47
N SER A 14 -0.11 18.67 12.26
CA SER A 14 -1.03 18.56 13.38
C SER A 14 -2.44 18.20 12.89
N ASN A 15 -3.11 17.31 13.63
CA ASN A 15 -4.47 16.84 13.35
C ASN A 15 -4.65 16.03 12.04
N LEU A 16 -3.58 15.51 11.46
CA LEU A 16 -3.67 14.65 10.29
C LEU A 16 -4.26 13.29 10.69
N MET A 17 -5.39 12.94 10.09
CA MET A 17 -6.04 11.64 10.28
C MET A 17 -5.44 10.63 9.31
N ILE A 18 -4.73 9.64 9.86
CA ILE A 18 -4.08 8.58 9.07
C ILE A 18 -4.74 7.26 9.42
N HIS A 19 -5.26 6.55 8.39
CA HIS A 19 -5.71 5.18 8.55
C HIS A 19 -4.72 4.23 7.89
N TYR A 20 -4.46 3.11 8.55
CA TYR A 20 -3.53 2.09 8.07
C TYR A 20 -4.17 0.71 8.11
N LEU A 21 -4.18 0.03 6.97
CA LEU A 21 -4.53 -1.39 6.84
C LEU A 21 -3.24 -2.19 6.76
N PRO A 22 -2.85 -2.92 7.81
CA PRO A 22 -1.67 -3.79 7.78
C PRO A 22 -1.95 -5.07 7.00
N GLN A 23 -0.89 -5.72 6.53
CA GLN A 23 -0.98 -7.01 5.85
C GLN A 23 -1.67 -8.09 6.71
N ASN A 24 -1.41 -8.10 8.01
CA ASN A 24 -2.00 -9.01 8.99
C ASN A 24 -2.69 -8.20 10.09
N PRO A 25 -4.01 -7.90 9.96
CA PRO A 25 -4.74 -7.18 10.98
C PRO A 25 -4.98 -8.05 12.22
N GLU A 26 -4.79 -7.46 13.39
CA GLU A 26 -5.05 -8.08 14.67
C GLU A 26 -6.36 -7.56 15.25
N PHE A 27 -7.14 -8.45 15.84
CA PHE A 27 -8.39 -8.16 16.53
C PHE A 27 -8.42 -8.88 17.87
N SER A 28 -9.14 -8.30 18.83
CA SER A 28 -9.46 -9.02 20.07
C SER A 28 -10.34 -10.24 19.74
N GLU A 29 -9.91 -11.42 20.14
CA GLU A 29 -10.61 -12.69 19.83
C GLU A 29 -12.02 -12.76 20.40
N GLU A 30 -12.30 -12.01 21.46
CA GLU A 30 -13.59 -11.99 22.14
C GLU A 30 -14.58 -10.95 21.56
N ASP A 31 -14.08 -10.02 20.74
CA ASP A 31 -14.95 -9.03 20.12
C ASP A 31 -15.82 -9.65 19.02
N THR A 32 -17.03 -9.13 18.86
CA THR A 32 -17.83 -9.42 17.66
C THR A 32 -17.30 -8.62 16.47
N VAL A 33 -17.70 -9.01 15.26
CA VAL A 33 -17.42 -8.27 14.03
C VAL A 33 -17.77 -6.79 14.18
N LEU A 34 -18.96 -6.49 14.72
CA LEU A 34 -19.41 -5.11 14.88
C LEU A 34 -18.64 -4.36 15.96
N GLN A 35 -18.33 -5.02 17.10
CA GLN A 35 -17.50 -4.45 18.15
C GLN A 35 -16.11 -4.10 17.66
N SER A 36 -15.52 -4.97 16.81
CA SER A 36 -14.19 -4.71 16.22
C SER A 36 -14.19 -3.47 15.33
N VAL A 37 -15.21 -3.25 14.53
CA VAL A 37 -15.36 -2.01 13.75
C VAL A 37 -15.45 -0.80 14.68
N GLN A 38 -16.25 -0.87 15.74
CA GLN A 38 -16.39 0.22 16.71
C GLN A 38 -15.09 0.54 17.44
N ASN A 39 -14.32 -0.48 17.82
CA ASN A 39 -13.05 -0.32 18.54
C ASN A 39 -11.93 0.27 17.67
N MET A 40 -11.94 0.01 16.35
CA MET A 40 -10.95 0.57 15.40
C MET A 40 -11.25 2.01 15.00
N VAL A 41 -12.46 2.48 15.20
CA VAL A 41 -12.84 3.89 14.99
C VAL A 41 -12.38 4.69 16.23
N HIS A 42 -11.45 5.63 16.05
CA HIS A 42 -10.85 6.42 17.14
C HIS A 42 -11.84 7.30 17.95
N HIS A 43 -13.09 7.39 17.51
CA HIS A 43 -14.21 8.01 18.22
C HIS A 43 -15.38 7.02 18.17
N HIS A 44 -16.35 7.18 19.05
CA HIS A 44 -17.54 6.35 18.99
C HIS A 44 -18.21 6.49 17.63
N ALA A 45 -18.23 5.39 16.86
CA ALA A 45 -18.88 5.37 15.57
C ALA A 45 -20.34 5.82 15.73
N ASN A 46 -20.76 6.79 14.96
CA ASN A 46 -22.16 7.24 14.95
C ASN A 46 -23.05 6.20 14.24
N GLU A 47 -24.35 6.35 14.39
CA GLU A 47 -25.32 5.40 13.85
C GLU A 47 -25.21 5.25 12.32
N ASN A 48 -24.96 6.33 11.60
CA ASN A 48 -24.79 6.32 10.14
C ASN A 48 -23.52 5.56 9.73
N GLU A 49 -22.43 5.71 10.45
CA GLU A 49 -21.19 4.96 10.22
C GLU A 49 -21.41 3.46 10.46
N LEU A 50 -22.14 3.08 11.48
CA LEU A 50 -22.47 1.67 11.74
C LEU A 50 -23.38 1.07 10.67
N ILE A 51 -24.34 1.82 10.14
CA ILE A 51 -25.15 1.40 9.01
C ILE A 51 -24.28 1.21 7.77
N ALA A 52 -23.39 2.16 7.49
CA ALA A 52 -22.44 2.06 6.38
C ALA A 52 -21.48 0.87 6.53
N ALA A 53 -21.00 0.61 7.76
CA ALA A 53 -20.17 -0.55 8.05
C ALA A 53 -20.88 -1.87 7.75
N LYS A 54 -22.11 -2.02 8.24
CA LYS A 54 -22.91 -3.23 7.98
C LYS A 54 -23.16 -3.45 6.50
N ALA A 55 -23.44 -2.39 5.74
CA ALA A 55 -23.58 -2.47 4.28
C ALA A 55 -22.27 -2.90 3.59
N MET A 56 -21.13 -2.35 3.99
CA MET A 56 -19.82 -2.74 3.46
C MET A 56 -19.45 -4.19 3.82
N LEU A 57 -19.66 -4.58 5.08
CA LEU A 57 -19.43 -5.95 5.58
C LEU A 57 -20.24 -6.97 4.78
N THR A 58 -21.55 -6.70 4.61
CA THR A 58 -22.46 -7.56 3.84
C THR A 58 -21.95 -7.70 2.40
N ARG A 59 -21.54 -6.60 1.75
CA ARG A 59 -20.99 -6.63 0.39
C ARG A 59 -19.69 -7.44 0.31
N LEU A 60 -18.89 -7.41 1.35
CA LEU A 60 -17.65 -8.18 1.46
C LEU A 60 -17.87 -9.61 2.02
N GLY A 61 -19.12 -10.10 2.04
CA GLY A 61 -19.47 -11.46 2.41
C GLY A 61 -19.39 -11.76 3.90
N ILE A 62 -19.51 -10.73 4.76
CA ILE A 62 -19.64 -10.86 6.22
C ILE A 62 -21.05 -10.41 6.61
N THR A 63 -21.93 -11.36 6.88
CA THR A 63 -23.35 -11.10 7.14
C THR A 63 -23.73 -11.32 8.61
N ASP A 64 -22.96 -12.10 9.37
CA ASP A 64 -23.16 -12.28 10.80
C ASP A 64 -22.27 -11.29 11.57
N PHE A 65 -22.89 -10.22 12.07
CA PHE A 65 -22.19 -9.16 12.77
C PHE A 65 -21.91 -9.47 14.24
N GLU A 66 -22.60 -10.47 14.80
CA GLU A 66 -22.42 -10.94 16.15
C GLU A 66 -21.41 -12.10 16.26
N GLN A 67 -20.95 -12.62 15.11
CA GLN A 67 -19.91 -13.63 15.06
C GLN A 67 -18.63 -13.12 15.72
N LYS A 68 -17.98 -13.97 16.51
CA LYS A 68 -16.70 -13.63 17.16
C LYS A 68 -15.54 -13.58 16.13
N THR A 69 -14.61 -12.64 16.32
CA THR A 69 -13.47 -12.47 15.40
C THR A 69 -12.57 -13.70 15.35
N ARG A 70 -12.45 -14.48 16.44
CA ARG A 70 -11.72 -15.75 16.45
C ARG A 70 -12.26 -16.80 15.47
N GLU A 71 -13.55 -16.72 15.14
CA GLU A 71 -14.23 -17.66 14.23
C GLU A 71 -14.05 -17.27 12.75
N LEU A 72 -13.57 -16.05 12.48
CA LEU A 72 -13.33 -15.56 11.15
C LEU A 72 -12.13 -16.22 10.50
N SER A 73 -12.25 -16.58 9.22
CA SER A 73 -11.09 -16.94 8.39
C SER A 73 -10.14 -15.75 8.22
N GLY A 74 -8.89 -16.02 7.84
CA GLY A 74 -7.90 -14.95 7.57
C GLY A 74 -8.38 -13.94 6.52
N GLY A 75 -9.07 -14.40 5.46
CA GLY A 75 -9.67 -13.54 4.46
C GLY A 75 -10.82 -12.68 5.01
N GLN A 76 -11.67 -13.22 5.88
CA GLN A 76 -12.72 -12.45 6.52
C GLN A 76 -12.15 -11.40 7.48
N ARG A 77 -11.09 -11.73 8.24
CA ARG A 77 -10.39 -10.76 9.10
C ARG A 77 -9.83 -9.58 8.29
N LYS A 78 -9.22 -9.85 7.12
CA LYS A 78 -8.75 -8.79 6.23
C LYS A 78 -9.87 -7.91 5.71
N ARG A 79 -10.99 -8.49 5.29
CA ARG A 79 -12.16 -7.75 4.83
C ARG A 79 -12.78 -6.90 5.96
N LEU A 80 -12.83 -7.44 7.18
CA LEU A 80 -13.25 -6.69 8.36
C LEU A 80 -12.34 -5.47 8.61
N ALA A 81 -11.03 -5.65 8.58
CA ALA A 81 -10.06 -4.57 8.74
C ALA A 81 -10.19 -3.51 7.63
N LEU A 82 -10.40 -3.95 6.39
CA LEU A 82 -10.62 -3.05 5.27
C LEU A 82 -11.85 -2.15 5.49
N VAL A 83 -12.97 -2.72 5.95
CA VAL A 83 -14.16 -1.93 6.30
C VAL A 83 -13.83 -0.92 7.39
N SER A 84 -13.12 -1.34 8.44
CA SER A 84 -12.80 -0.49 9.58
C SER A 84 -11.97 0.75 9.20
N VAL A 85 -11.06 0.65 8.22
CA VAL A 85 -10.27 1.79 7.75
C VAL A 85 -10.99 2.66 6.71
N LEU A 86 -12.03 2.14 6.06
CA LEU A 86 -12.81 2.85 5.02
C LEU A 86 -14.07 3.54 5.54
N ILE A 87 -14.51 3.22 6.77
CA ILE A 87 -15.79 3.72 7.29
C ILE A 87 -15.72 5.17 7.71
N THR A 88 -14.61 5.61 8.26
CA THR A 88 -14.40 6.98 8.72
C THR A 88 -13.58 7.78 7.73
N PRO A 89 -13.88 9.08 7.56
CA PRO A 89 -13.03 9.96 6.77
C PRO A 89 -11.61 10.04 7.34
N CYS A 90 -10.63 10.08 6.46
CA CYS A 90 -9.23 10.32 6.80
C CYS A 90 -8.54 11.15 5.73
N ASP A 91 -7.43 11.80 6.09
CA ASP A 91 -6.62 12.58 5.18
C ASP A 91 -5.63 11.73 4.40
N VAL A 92 -5.14 10.66 5.06
CA VAL A 92 -4.18 9.71 4.47
C VAL A 92 -4.66 8.29 4.73
N LEU A 93 -4.75 7.51 3.67
CA LEU A 93 -5.09 6.09 3.72
C LEU A 93 -3.89 5.27 3.25
N ILE A 94 -3.39 4.40 4.12
CA ILE A 94 -2.27 3.50 3.83
C ILE A 94 -2.81 2.07 3.78
N LEU A 95 -2.66 1.40 2.64
CA LEU A 95 -3.17 0.05 2.40
C LEU A 95 -2.04 -0.91 2.03
N ASP A 96 -1.91 -2.00 2.78
CA ASP A 96 -0.95 -3.06 2.51
C ASP A 96 -1.68 -4.30 1.98
N GLU A 97 -1.49 -4.60 0.68
CA GLU A 97 -2.13 -5.70 -0.06
C GLU A 97 -3.67 -5.76 0.12
N PRO A 98 -4.40 -4.66 -0.18
CA PRO A 98 -5.84 -4.59 0.09
C PRO A 98 -6.69 -5.49 -0.80
N THR A 99 -6.19 -5.91 -1.98
CA THR A 99 -6.91 -6.79 -2.91
C THR A 99 -6.78 -8.27 -2.56
N ASN A 100 -5.87 -8.63 -1.67
CA ASN A 100 -5.71 -10.02 -1.25
C ASN A 100 -6.98 -10.55 -0.60
N HIS A 101 -7.44 -11.73 -1.01
CA HIS A 101 -8.66 -12.40 -0.55
C HIS A 101 -9.97 -11.71 -0.94
N LEU A 102 -9.95 -10.81 -1.94
CA LEU A 102 -11.12 -10.28 -2.61
C LEU A 102 -11.37 -11.05 -3.91
N ASP A 103 -12.63 -11.32 -4.21
CA ASP A 103 -13.02 -11.72 -5.55
C ASP A 103 -13.11 -10.50 -6.48
N SER A 104 -13.37 -10.73 -7.77
CA SER A 104 -13.40 -9.65 -8.77
C SER A 104 -14.46 -8.58 -8.44
N GLU A 105 -15.64 -8.98 -7.96
CA GLU A 105 -16.71 -8.02 -7.64
C GLU A 105 -16.34 -7.14 -6.44
N MET A 106 -15.72 -7.75 -5.42
CA MET A 106 -15.21 -7.02 -4.25
C MET A 106 -14.05 -6.09 -4.63
N ALA A 107 -13.16 -6.53 -5.51
CA ALA A 107 -12.04 -5.72 -6.00
C ALA A 107 -12.55 -4.50 -6.80
N ASP A 108 -13.50 -4.69 -7.71
CA ASP A 108 -14.13 -3.60 -8.47
C ASP A 108 -14.83 -2.59 -7.54
N TRP A 109 -15.49 -3.09 -6.51
CA TRP A 109 -16.10 -2.23 -5.51
C TRP A 109 -15.06 -1.39 -4.76
N LEU A 110 -13.96 -2.02 -4.34
CA LEU A 110 -12.86 -1.32 -3.65
C LEU A 110 -12.23 -0.27 -4.57
N GLU A 111 -11.98 -0.62 -5.83
CA GLU A 111 -11.46 0.30 -6.85
C GLU A 111 -12.31 1.57 -6.95
N ASN A 112 -13.62 1.42 -7.11
CA ASN A 112 -14.55 2.54 -7.16
C ASN A 112 -14.51 3.40 -5.88
N LYS A 113 -14.36 2.78 -4.71
CA LYS A 113 -14.23 3.49 -3.43
C LYS A 113 -12.94 4.30 -3.37
N LEU A 114 -11.81 3.72 -3.79
CA LEU A 114 -10.52 4.38 -3.75
C LEU A 114 -10.40 5.48 -4.81
N GLN A 115 -10.99 5.32 -5.99
CA GLN A 115 -11.07 6.38 -7.01
C GLN A 115 -11.89 7.60 -6.53
N ALA A 116 -12.90 7.37 -5.69
CA ALA A 116 -13.69 8.44 -5.08
C ALA A 116 -13.03 9.07 -3.84
N PHE A 117 -11.97 8.48 -3.32
CA PHE A 117 -11.25 8.97 -2.16
C PHE A 117 -10.52 10.27 -2.49
N ARG A 118 -10.66 11.28 -1.61
CA ARG A 118 -10.12 12.64 -1.85
C ARG A 118 -8.85 12.94 -1.07
N GLY A 119 -8.45 12.05 -0.16
CA GLY A 119 -7.22 12.16 0.61
C GLY A 119 -6.00 11.62 -0.16
N ALA A 120 -4.88 11.56 0.52
CA ALA A 120 -3.67 10.91 0.00
C ALA A 120 -3.77 9.39 0.18
N LEU A 121 -3.65 8.63 -0.91
CA LEU A 121 -3.62 7.17 -0.90
C LEU A 121 -2.18 6.68 -1.08
N VAL A 122 -1.71 5.88 -0.12
CA VAL A 122 -0.44 5.13 -0.23
C VAL A 122 -0.78 3.65 -0.20
N MET A 123 -0.33 2.91 -1.22
CA MET A 123 -0.71 1.51 -1.33
C MET A 123 0.47 0.64 -1.75
N VAL A 124 0.56 -0.54 -1.16
CA VAL A 124 1.44 -1.62 -1.59
C VAL A 124 0.55 -2.76 -2.10
N THR A 125 0.76 -3.20 -3.35
CA THR A 125 0.05 -4.36 -3.90
C THR A 125 0.81 -4.96 -5.07
N HIS A 126 0.58 -6.25 -5.32
CA HIS A 126 1.06 -6.97 -6.51
C HIS A 126 0.06 -6.92 -7.67
N ASP A 127 -1.14 -6.41 -7.46
CA ASP A 127 -2.17 -6.27 -8.49
C ASP A 127 -1.88 -5.05 -9.39
N ARG A 128 -1.33 -5.33 -10.56
CA ARG A 128 -0.90 -4.32 -11.53
C ARG A 128 -2.08 -3.56 -12.15
N TYR A 129 -3.19 -4.23 -12.37
CA TYR A 129 -4.40 -3.61 -12.93
C TYR A 129 -5.01 -2.65 -11.92
N PHE A 130 -5.07 -3.07 -10.67
CA PHE A 130 -5.55 -2.24 -9.58
C PHE A 130 -4.66 -1.01 -9.36
N LEU A 131 -3.32 -1.17 -9.40
CA LEU A 131 -2.39 -0.03 -9.37
C LEU A 131 -2.65 0.96 -10.51
N ASP A 132 -2.80 0.46 -11.74
CA ASP A 132 -2.96 1.33 -12.91
C ASP A 132 -4.28 2.11 -12.88
N SER A 133 -5.32 1.57 -12.23
CA SER A 133 -6.64 2.20 -12.14
C SER A 133 -6.76 3.25 -11.02
N VAL A 134 -6.14 3.01 -9.85
CA VAL A 134 -6.34 3.86 -8.66
C VAL A 134 -5.18 4.79 -8.34
N THR A 135 -3.98 4.57 -8.92
CA THR A 135 -2.81 5.39 -8.61
C THR A 135 -2.45 6.34 -9.77
N ASN A 136 -1.80 7.44 -9.42
CA ASN A 136 -1.26 8.42 -10.38
C ASN A 136 0.26 8.59 -10.24
N LYS A 137 0.86 7.90 -9.27
CA LYS A 137 2.28 7.97 -8.96
C LYS A 137 2.78 6.64 -8.45
N ILE A 138 3.94 6.21 -8.91
CA ILE A 138 4.61 5.00 -8.45
C ILE A 138 5.90 5.38 -7.70
N ILE A 139 6.10 4.75 -6.56
CA ILE A 139 7.33 4.84 -5.80
C ILE A 139 7.97 3.45 -5.80
N GLU A 140 9.17 3.36 -6.36
CA GLU A 140 9.96 2.13 -6.40
C GLU A 140 11.07 2.19 -5.37
N LEU A 141 11.18 1.15 -4.55
CA LEU A 141 12.31 0.91 -3.66
C LEU A 141 13.23 -0.13 -4.30
N ASP A 142 14.42 0.28 -4.73
CA ASP A 142 15.40 -0.61 -5.37
C ASP A 142 16.80 -0.37 -4.81
N LYS A 143 17.43 -1.41 -4.27
CA LYS A 143 18.80 -1.39 -3.73
C LYS A 143 19.06 -0.25 -2.75
N GLY A 144 18.12 0.00 -1.84
CA GLY A 144 18.20 1.05 -0.81
C GLY A 144 18.00 2.48 -1.36
N LYS A 145 17.54 2.62 -2.61
CA LYS A 145 17.21 3.91 -3.23
C LYS A 145 15.72 3.99 -3.52
N ILE A 146 15.18 5.19 -3.41
CA ILE A 146 13.81 5.50 -3.75
C ILE A 146 13.79 6.21 -5.10
N TYR A 147 12.97 5.70 -6.03
CA TYR A 147 12.69 6.31 -7.31
C TYR A 147 11.20 6.66 -7.37
N SER A 148 10.89 7.86 -7.82
CA SER A 148 9.53 8.37 -7.93
C SER A 148 9.20 8.61 -9.40
N TYR A 149 8.05 8.10 -9.83
CA TYR A 149 7.54 8.22 -11.19
C TYR A 149 6.14 8.83 -11.12
N ASP A 150 5.95 10.00 -11.70
CA ASP A 150 4.64 10.66 -11.80
C ASP A 150 3.87 10.08 -13.00
N GLU A 151 3.68 8.77 -12.95
CA GLU A 151 3.09 7.93 -13.99
C GLU A 151 2.24 6.82 -13.35
N LYS A 152 1.27 6.31 -14.10
CA LYS A 152 0.59 5.07 -13.78
C LYS A 152 1.52 3.87 -13.95
N TYR A 153 1.07 2.69 -13.55
CA TYR A 153 1.91 1.49 -13.59
C TYR A 153 2.43 1.17 -15.00
N SER A 154 1.61 1.35 -16.03
CA SER A 154 2.01 1.16 -17.44
C SER A 154 3.15 2.10 -17.86
N GLY A 155 3.07 3.37 -17.53
CA GLY A 155 4.13 4.35 -17.80
C GLY A 155 5.39 4.13 -16.97
N PHE A 156 5.22 3.74 -15.72
CA PHE A 156 6.33 3.35 -14.83
C PHE A 156 7.22 2.26 -15.45
N LEU A 157 6.63 1.21 -16.04
CA LEU A 157 7.41 0.12 -16.65
C LEU A 157 8.35 0.63 -17.76
N GLN A 158 7.87 1.55 -18.59
CA GLN A 158 8.70 2.15 -19.64
C GLN A 158 9.84 2.98 -19.04
N ARG A 159 9.53 3.86 -18.10
CA ARG A 159 10.54 4.71 -17.43
C ARG A 159 11.59 3.89 -16.68
N LYS A 160 11.16 2.82 -16.03
CA LYS A 160 12.07 1.88 -15.36
C LYS A 160 13.01 1.23 -16.36
N ALA A 161 12.52 0.75 -17.50
CA ALA A 161 13.34 0.13 -18.54
C ALA A 161 14.38 1.12 -19.10
N GLU A 162 13.99 2.36 -19.40
CA GLU A 162 14.89 3.43 -19.85
C GLU A 162 16.01 3.72 -18.82
N ARG A 163 15.64 3.81 -17.53
CA ARG A 163 16.59 4.00 -16.44
C ARG A 163 17.59 2.85 -16.34
N GLU A 164 17.12 1.62 -16.38
CA GLU A 164 17.98 0.43 -16.28
C GLU A 164 18.93 0.33 -17.47
N GLU A 165 18.47 0.65 -18.68
CA GLU A 165 19.32 0.67 -19.86
C GLU A 165 20.42 1.72 -19.76
N SER A 166 20.10 2.93 -19.30
CA SER A 166 21.06 4.00 -19.04
C SER A 166 22.12 3.60 -18.02
N VAL A 167 21.70 2.96 -16.92
CA VAL A 167 22.64 2.45 -15.89
C VAL A 167 23.57 1.38 -16.48
N ARG A 168 23.02 0.42 -17.24
CA ARG A 168 23.81 -0.63 -17.89
C ARG A 168 24.79 -0.07 -18.93
N ALA A 169 24.40 0.97 -19.67
CA ALA A 169 25.28 1.64 -20.64
C ALA A 169 26.45 2.35 -19.93
N SER A 170 26.14 3.06 -18.84
CA SER A 170 27.14 3.73 -18.01
C SER A 170 28.13 2.75 -17.40
N GLU A 171 27.65 1.62 -16.89
CA GLU A 171 28.49 0.56 -16.30
C GLU A 171 29.41 -0.08 -17.35
N ARG A 172 28.89 -0.40 -18.55
CA ARG A 172 29.69 -0.90 -19.66
C ARG A 172 30.81 0.08 -20.05
N LYS A 173 30.50 1.39 -20.10
CA LYS A 173 31.48 2.43 -20.38
C LYS A 173 32.56 2.49 -19.30
N ARG A 174 32.17 2.46 -18.03
CA ARG A 174 33.11 2.44 -16.90
C ARG A 174 34.03 1.22 -16.92
N GLN A 175 33.49 0.03 -17.16
CA GLN A 175 34.28 -1.19 -17.28
C GLN A 175 35.26 -1.15 -18.46
N SER A 176 34.85 -0.56 -19.62
CA SER A 176 35.73 -0.38 -20.77
C SER A 176 36.89 0.55 -20.47
N ILE A 177 36.66 1.65 -19.75
CA ILE A 177 37.72 2.58 -19.33
C ILE A 177 38.68 1.87 -18.37
N LEU A 178 38.15 1.22 -17.33
CA LEU A 178 38.94 0.50 -16.35
C LEU A 178 39.85 -0.57 -17.00
N ARG A 179 39.31 -1.31 -17.97
CA ARG A 179 40.06 -2.31 -18.72
C ARG A 179 41.22 -1.70 -19.49
N LYS A 180 41.01 -0.55 -20.14
CA LYS A 180 42.08 0.18 -20.87
C LYS A 180 43.16 0.69 -19.91
N GLU A 181 42.78 1.18 -18.75
CA GLU A 181 43.72 1.64 -17.72
C GLU A 181 44.56 0.48 -17.18
N ILE A 182 43.96 -0.67 -16.89
CA ILE A 182 44.65 -1.88 -16.44
C ILE A 182 45.63 -2.36 -17.53
N GLU A 183 45.21 -2.39 -18.81
CA GLU A 183 46.07 -2.75 -19.92
C GLU A 183 47.26 -1.77 -20.08
N TRP A 184 47.05 -0.47 -19.90
CA TRP A 184 48.07 0.55 -19.94
C TRP A 184 49.10 0.36 -18.82
N ILE A 185 48.64 0.14 -17.58
CA ILE A 185 49.49 -0.15 -16.42
C ILE A 185 50.31 -1.44 -16.64
N SER A 186 49.67 -2.50 -17.14
CA SER A 186 50.32 -3.81 -17.35
C SER A 186 51.41 -3.79 -18.45
N ARG A 187 51.33 -2.86 -19.42
CA ARG A 187 52.34 -2.66 -20.48
C ARG A 187 53.54 -1.83 -20.02
N GLY A 188 53.57 -1.42 -18.75
CA GLY A 188 54.60 -0.57 -18.18
C GLY A 188 54.45 0.87 -18.68
N ALA A 189 54.05 1.75 -17.79
CA ALA A 189 54.04 3.18 -18.06
C ALA A 189 55.51 3.60 -18.33
N ARG A 190 55.83 3.84 -19.58
CA ARG A 190 57.08 4.49 -19.99
C ARG A 190 56.80 5.94 -20.24
#